data_104b11265be4e56ceaab3a23ff0cca0c
#
_entry.id   104b11265be4e56ceaab3a23ff0cca0c
#
_cell.length_a   1.000
_cell.length_b   1.000
_cell.length_c   1.000
_cell.angle_alpha   90.00
_cell.angle_beta   90.00
_cell.angle_gamma   90.00
#
_symmetry.space_group_name_H-M   'P 1'
#
loop_
_entity.id
_entity.type
_entity.pdbx_description
1 polymer ?
#
loop_
_entity_poly.entity_id
_entity_poly.type
_entity_poly.pdbx_seq_one_letter_code
_entity_poly.pdbx_strand_id
1 'polypeptide(L)'
;MLFSKIAVSLGETMFSTLSLHCRGSVGAAFIVLGLLWRTTPASAQETRFFRIGAAATAGSFFEIGGVLASAISKPSDSAACEEGGSCGVAGLVAVAEATRGSVENLRMVASDQIESGIAQSDVVSWAFAGTGVFADQGPIKQLRAIASLFPESLHVVVRADGPIQTLADLKRRRISLGQTGSGTLADARIVLAASGLAEQDLSAEYLRSGTAAAGLSDGSVDGFFLIGGVPIPAVRALAATTSIHLIPIPDDVLSKMHEKYGPYDRSVIPADTYPGVGVATSTVGFHALWIVSADASDELIFAITKALWNEATRRLLDAHDPIGRDVRLEHALDGLPVPLHPGALRFYRQAGLPVDNGALPSKPD
;
A
#
# COMPACT_ATOMS: atom_id res chain seq x y z
N MET A 1 -10.30 9.00 54.19
CA MET A 1 -11.61 9.55 54.66
C MET A 1 -12.63 9.23 53.61
N LEU A 2 -13.47 8.52 53.93
CA LEU A 2 -14.75 7.83 54.23
C LEU A 2 -15.20 7.04 53.02
N PHE A 3 -15.20 5.76 53.06
CA PHE A 3 -16.17 4.73 53.48
C PHE A 3 -17.63 5.04 53.16
N SER A 4 -18.30 4.23 52.31
CA SER A 4 -19.57 3.60 52.67
C SER A 4 -19.85 2.37 51.80
N LYS A 5 -19.85 1.23 52.50
CA LYS A 5 -20.44 -0.06 52.09
C LYS A 5 -21.95 0.00 52.29
N ILE A 6 -22.72 -0.66 51.43
CA ILE A 6 -24.00 -1.25 51.84
C ILE A 6 -24.07 -2.64 51.23
N ALA A 7 -24.26 -3.61 52.11
CA ALA A 7 -24.44 -5.03 51.82
C ALA A 7 -25.87 -5.44 52.28
N VAL A 8 -26.35 -6.54 51.68
CA VAL A 8 -27.23 -7.59 52.23
C VAL A 8 -28.74 -7.33 52.28
N SER A 9 -29.52 -8.21 51.63
CA SER A 9 -30.49 -9.03 52.37
C SER A 9 -30.96 -10.24 51.57
N LEU A 10 -30.76 -11.41 52.17
CA LEU A 10 -31.33 -12.70 51.88
C LEU A 10 -32.85 -12.72 52.21
N GLY A 11 -33.61 -13.55 51.53
CA GLY A 11 -34.99 -13.88 51.89
C GLY A 11 -35.36 -15.27 51.35
N GLU A 12 -35.03 -16.31 52.12
CA GLU A 12 -35.64 -17.64 52.03
C GLU A 12 -37.04 -17.66 52.64
N THR A 13 -37.93 -18.45 52.08
CA THR A 13 -39.01 -19.26 52.71
C THR A 13 -40.03 -19.60 51.63
N MET A 14 -40.71 -20.73 51.52
CA MET A 14 -40.97 -21.90 52.34
C MET A 14 -41.70 -22.95 51.45
N PHE A 15 -41.45 -24.18 51.75
CA PHE A 15 -42.16 -25.39 51.27
C PHE A 15 -43.68 -25.34 51.49
N SER A 16 -44.48 -25.85 50.56
CA SER A 16 -45.73 -26.49 50.89
C SER A 16 -46.06 -27.59 49.87
N THR A 17 -46.02 -28.81 50.40
CA THR A 17 -46.48 -30.04 49.77
C THR A 17 -48.02 -30.13 49.79
N LEU A 18 -48.63 -30.46 48.66
CA LEU A 18 -49.98 -30.97 48.67
C LEU A 18 -50.08 -32.14 47.65
N SER A 19 -50.20 -33.35 48.21
CA SER A 19 -50.53 -34.58 47.49
C SER A 19 -52.04 -34.70 47.33
N LEU A 20 -52.50 -34.91 46.12
CA LEU A 20 -53.85 -35.43 45.90
C LEU A 20 -53.83 -36.55 44.87
N HIS A 21 -54.24 -37.74 45.32
CA HIS A 21 -54.51 -38.91 44.50
C HIS A 21 -55.83 -38.75 43.75
N CYS A 22 -55.85 -39.03 42.43
CA CYS A 22 -57.05 -39.53 41.79
C CYS A 22 -56.72 -40.49 40.63
N ARG A 23 -57.30 -41.68 40.74
CA ARG A 23 -57.26 -42.79 39.77
C ARG A 23 -58.18 -42.49 38.60
N GLY A 24 -57.76 -42.77 37.37
CA GLY A 24 -58.66 -42.83 36.21
C GLY A 24 -57.90 -43.06 34.92
N SER A 25 -57.99 -44.27 34.44
CA SER A 25 -57.52 -44.79 33.15
C SER A 25 -58.13 -44.00 32.00
N VAL A 26 -57.39 -43.72 30.92
CA VAL A 26 -57.68 -44.00 29.51
C VAL A 26 -56.52 -43.53 28.67
N GLY A 27 -56.01 -44.43 27.81
CA GLY A 27 -54.83 -44.16 27.00
C GLY A 27 -55.07 -43.15 25.86
N ALA A 28 -54.12 -42.29 25.66
CA ALA A 28 -53.88 -41.60 24.41
C ALA A 28 -52.37 -41.50 24.21
N ALA A 29 -51.89 -42.26 23.25
CA ALA A 29 -50.50 -42.21 22.78
C ALA A 29 -50.27 -40.87 22.07
N PHE A 30 -49.67 -39.90 22.76
CA PHE A 30 -49.12 -38.72 22.11
C PHE A 30 -47.74 -39.09 21.54
N ILE A 31 -47.72 -39.32 20.21
CA ILE A 31 -46.49 -39.32 19.44
C ILE A 31 -45.98 -37.89 19.44
N VAL A 32 -45.05 -37.54 20.34
CA VAL A 32 -44.28 -36.31 20.28
C VAL A 32 -43.26 -36.50 19.18
N LEU A 33 -43.62 -36.07 17.97
CA LEU A 33 -42.71 -35.94 16.84
C LEU A 33 -41.76 -34.76 17.16
N GLY A 34 -40.68 -35.09 17.86
CA GLY A 34 -39.59 -34.12 18.13
C GLY A 34 -38.93 -33.71 16.81
N LEU A 35 -39.36 -32.60 16.25
CA LEU A 35 -38.59 -31.88 15.24
C LEU A 35 -37.27 -31.47 15.90
N LEU A 36 -36.27 -32.33 15.77
CA LEU A 36 -34.86 -31.93 15.95
C LEU A 36 -34.54 -30.92 14.85
N TRP A 37 -34.82 -29.66 15.13
CA TRP A 37 -34.16 -28.58 14.39
C TRP A 37 -32.67 -28.74 14.63
N ARG A 38 -32.00 -29.34 13.66
CA ARG A 38 -30.56 -29.26 13.57
C ARG A 38 -30.23 -27.79 13.33
N THR A 39 -30.02 -27.04 14.40
CA THR A 39 -29.30 -25.79 14.31
C THR A 39 -27.87 -26.15 13.91
N THR A 40 -27.56 -26.13 12.61
CA THR A 40 -26.19 -26.08 12.16
C THR A 40 -25.59 -24.83 12.84
N PRO A 41 -24.53 -24.97 13.66
CA PRO A 41 -23.86 -23.78 14.16
C PRO A 41 -23.49 -22.99 12.92
N ALA A 42 -23.99 -21.75 12.81
CA ALA A 42 -23.44 -20.80 11.86
C ALA A 42 -21.95 -20.71 12.23
N SER A 43 -21.10 -21.27 11.39
CA SER A 43 -19.67 -21.11 11.55
C SER A 43 -19.41 -19.63 11.53
N ALA A 44 -19.13 -19.06 12.69
CA ALA A 44 -18.70 -17.66 12.75
C ALA A 44 -17.48 -17.58 11.82
N GLN A 45 -17.62 -16.88 10.73
CA GLN A 45 -16.53 -16.71 9.78
C GLN A 45 -15.44 -15.95 10.52
N GLU A 46 -14.29 -16.60 10.73
CA GLU A 46 -13.17 -16.04 11.47
C GLU A 46 -12.69 -14.75 10.76
N THR A 47 -12.64 -13.65 11.50
CA THR A 47 -12.14 -12.38 10.94
C THR A 47 -10.64 -12.51 10.70
N ARG A 48 -10.24 -12.29 9.45
CA ARG A 48 -8.85 -12.28 9.03
C ARG A 48 -8.39 -10.86 8.81
N PHE A 49 -7.28 -10.48 9.45
CA PHE A 49 -6.63 -9.19 9.21
C PHE A 49 -5.64 -9.28 8.05
N PHE A 50 -5.53 -8.18 7.28
CA PHE A 50 -4.63 -8.07 6.15
C PHE A 50 -4.02 -6.67 6.12
N ARG A 51 -2.75 -6.56 6.48
CA ARG A 51 -2.02 -5.29 6.52
C ARG A 51 -1.36 -5.03 5.18
N ILE A 52 -1.47 -3.79 4.73
CA ILE A 52 -0.83 -3.30 3.51
C ILE A 52 0.19 -2.26 3.93
N GLY A 53 1.46 -2.63 3.99
CA GLY A 53 2.54 -1.68 4.22
C GLY A 53 2.55 -0.63 3.11
N ALA A 54 2.38 0.63 3.49
CA ALA A 54 2.29 1.73 2.53
C ALA A 54 3.56 2.60 2.58
N ALA A 55 3.47 3.79 3.13
CA ALA A 55 4.60 4.69 3.37
C ALA A 55 4.16 5.79 4.35
N ALA A 56 4.82 6.95 4.32
CA ALA A 56 4.38 8.14 5.06
C ALA A 56 2.98 8.57 4.61
N THR A 57 2.15 9.02 5.56
CA THR A 57 0.73 9.34 5.35
C THR A 57 0.46 10.46 4.33
N ALA A 58 1.44 11.30 4.03
CA ALA A 58 1.37 12.35 3.00
C ALA A 58 1.88 11.89 1.62
N GLY A 59 2.09 10.58 1.41
CA GLY A 59 2.54 9.98 0.15
C GLY A 59 1.43 9.22 -0.57
N SER A 60 1.61 9.01 -1.87
CA SER A 60 0.67 8.30 -2.75
C SER A 60 0.42 6.85 -2.35
N PHE A 61 1.42 6.14 -1.80
CA PHE A 61 1.24 4.76 -1.32
C PHE A 61 0.22 4.67 -0.19
N PHE A 62 0.21 5.62 0.76
CA PHE A 62 -0.73 5.59 1.86
C PHE A 62 -2.16 5.89 1.40
N GLU A 63 -2.32 6.86 0.50
CA GLU A 63 -3.60 7.21 -0.10
C GLU A 63 -4.21 6.00 -0.83
N ILE A 64 -3.48 5.42 -1.77
CA ILE A 64 -3.95 4.26 -2.54
C ILE A 64 -4.05 3.01 -1.67
N GLY A 65 -3.12 2.79 -0.73
CA GLY A 65 -3.20 1.70 0.25
C GLY A 65 -4.51 1.72 1.05
N GLY A 66 -5.00 2.90 1.44
CA GLY A 66 -6.30 3.06 2.08
C GLY A 66 -7.47 2.68 1.18
N VAL A 67 -7.41 3.04 -0.11
CA VAL A 67 -8.43 2.64 -1.10
C VAL A 67 -8.42 1.13 -1.30
N LEU A 68 -7.23 0.52 -1.46
CA LEU A 68 -7.07 -0.93 -1.60
C LEU A 68 -7.61 -1.65 -0.35
N ALA A 69 -7.26 -1.18 0.84
CA ALA A 69 -7.75 -1.75 2.10
C ALA A 69 -9.29 -1.72 2.17
N SER A 70 -9.90 -0.59 1.81
CA SER A 70 -11.36 -0.46 1.74
C SER A 70 -11.98 -1.38 0.69
N ALA A 71 -11.36 -1.49 -0.47
CA ALA A 71 -11.85 -2.28 -1.60
C ALA A 71 -11.86 -3.78 -1.32
N ILE A 72 -10.84 -4.30 -0.63
CA ILE A 72 -10.72 -5.74 -0.34
C ILE A 72 -11.36 -6.16 0.98
N SER A 73 -11.67 -5.22 1.87
CA SER A 73 -12.33 -5.53 3.15
C SER A 73 -13.80 -5.89 2.95
N LYS A 74 -14.24 -6.97 3.61
CA LYS A 74 -15.65 -7.33 3.79
C LYS A 74 -15.80 -8.06 5.13
N PRO A 75 -15.92 -7.32 6.24
CA PRO A 75 -16.20 -7.91 7.55
C PRO A 75 -17.43 -8.83 7.53
N SER A 76 -17.50 -9.78 8.45
CA SER A 76 -18.52 -10.83 8.44
C SER A 76 -19.96 -10.34 8.58
N ASP A 77 -20.14 -9.14 9.16
CA ASP A 77 -21.43 -8.47 9.38
C ASP A 77 -21.78 -7.42 8.30
N SER A 78 -20.96 -7.32 7.25
CA SER A 78 -21.20 -6.39 6.15
C SER A 78 -22.42 -6.79 5.33
N ALA A 79 -23.20 -5.80 4.90
CA ALA A 79 -24.27 -6.00 3.92
C ALA A 79 -23.75 -6.65 2.63
N ALA A 80 -24.64 -7.30 1.88
CA ALA A 80 -24.29 -7.89 0.59
C ALA A 80 -23.85 -6.81 -0.42
N CYS A 81 -22.95 -7.17 -1.32
CA CYS A 81 -22.42 -6.24 -2.33
C CYS A 81 -23.55 -5.64 -3.21
N GLU A 82 -24.53 -6.48 -3.56
CA GLU A 82 -25.69 -6.11 -4.37
C GLU A 82 -26.64 -5.15 -3.62
N GLU A 83 -26.56 -5.10 -2.30
CA GLU A 83 -27.34 -4.22 -1.41
C GLU A 83 -26.57 -2.94 -1.04
N GLY A 84 -25.47 -2.64 -1.75
CA GLY A 84 -24.62 -1.47 -1.47
C GLY A 84 -23.58 -1.70 -0.38
N GLY A 85 -23.39 -2.93 0.09
CA GLY A 85 -22.34 -3.31 1.01
C GLY A 85 -20.97 -3.48 0.32
N SER A 86 -19.98 -3.97 1.08
CA SER A 86 -18.65 -4.21 0.55
C SER A 86 -18.61 -5.38 -0.43
N CYS A 87 -17.91 -5.18 -1.57
CA CYS A 87 -17.64 -6.18 -2.58
C CYS A 87 -16.25 -6.83 -2.40
N GLY A 88 -15.65 -6.69 -1.24
CA GLY A 88 -14.36 -7.27 -0.88
C GLY A 88 -14.40 -8.76 -0.59
N VAL A 89 -13.37 -9.27 0.08
CA VAL A 89 -13.19 -10.67 0.44
C VAL A 89 -13.91 -10.96 1.76
N ALA A 90 -14.83 -11.90 1.77
CA ALA A 90 -15.63 -12.23 2.94
C ALA A 90 -14.76 -12.59 4.17
N GLY A 91 -15.08 -12.01 5.33
CA GLY A 91 -14.33 -12.17 6.58
C GLY A 91 -12.97 -11.43 6.62
N LEU A 92 -12.60 -10.68 5.59
CA LEU A 92 -11.35 -9.92 5.54
C LEU A 92 -11.54 -8.51 6.08
N VAL A 93 -10.62 -8.07 6.94
CA VAL A 93 -10.45 -6.67 7.37
C VAL A 93 -9.04 -6.24 7.00
N ALA A 94 -8.93 -5.40 6.00
CA ALA A 94 -7.65 -4.87 5.56
C ALA A 94 -7.41 -3.45 6.08
N VAL A 95 -6.15 -3.12 6.30
CA VAL A 95 -5.72 -1.78 6.75
C VAL A 95 -4.44 -1.36 6.04
N ALA A 96 -4.35 -0.08 5.66
CA ALA A 96 -3.09 0.50 5.22
C ALA A 96 -2.26 0.89 6.45
N GLU A 97 -1.02 0.41 6.51
CA GLU A 97 -0.09 0.68 7.61
C GLU A 97 0.94 1.73 7.18
N ALA A 98 1.09 2.77 7.98
CA ALA A 98 2.12 3.78 7.75
C ALA A 98 3.51 3.21 8.07
N THR A 99 4.35 3.14 7.06
CA THR A 99 5.73 2.61 7.16
C THR A 99 6.74 3.65 6.69
N ARG A 100 7.98 3.23 6.54
CA ARG A 100 9.03 4.05 5.93
C ARG A 100 9.05 3.96 4.41
N GLY A 101 8.32 3.00 3.79
CA GLY A 101 8.21 2.82 2.35
C GLY A 101 8.85 1.54 1.83
N SER A 102 9.22 1.53 0.55
CA SER A 102 9.52 0.33 -0.24
C SER A 102 10.49 -0.65 0.42
N VAL A 103 11.63 -0.17 0.92
CA VAL A 103 12.68 -1.04 1.50
C VAL A 103 12.18 -1.70 2.80
N GLU A 104 11.50 -0.95 3.66
CA GLU A 104 10.93 -1.49 4.89
C GLU A 104 9.81 -2.47 4.59
N ASN A 105 8.90 -2.12 3.67
CA ASN A 105 7.76 -2.97 3.31
C ASN A 105 8.21 -4.35 2.82
N LEU A 106 9.21 -4.41 1.94
CA LEU A 106 9.72 -5.67 1.42
C LEU A 106 10.39 -6.52 2.51
N ARG A 107 11.08 -5.90 3.47
CA ARG A 107 11.63 -6.59 4.64
C ARG A 107 10.54 -7.14 5.56
N MET A 108 9.49 -6.36 5.80
CA MET A 108 8.36 -6.75 6.64
C MET A 108 7.56 -7.89 6.00
N VAL A 109 7.32 -7.85 4.68
CA VAL A 109 6.70 -8.96 3.93
C VAL A 109 7.57 -10.21 3.98
N ALA A 110 8.89 -10.07 3.77
CA ALA A 110 9.83 -11.19 3.79
C ALA A 110 9.98 -11.86 5.16
N SER A 111 9.64 -11.17 6.24
CA SER A 111 9.69 -11.66 7.63
C SER A 111 8.31 -11.89 8.24
N ASP A 112 7.25 -11.96 7.42
CA ASP A 112 5.85 -12.18 7.83
C ASP A 112 5.33 -11.19 8.89
N GLN A 113 5.94 -10.00 8.97
CA GLN A 113 5.48 -8.93 9.87
C GLN A 113 4.23 -8.23 9.35
N ILE A 114 4.03 -8.20 8.03
CA ILE A 114 2.83 -7.74 7.34
C ILE A 114 2.49 -8.69 6.20
N GLU A 115 1.23 -8.74 5.83
CA GLU A 115 0.74 -9.64 4.79
C GLU A 115 1.11 -9.17 3.38
N SER A 116 1.20 -7.84 3.18
CA SER A 116 1.54 -7.26 1.87
C SER A 116 2.16 -5.88 2.00
N GLY A 117 2.77 -5.37 0.93
CA GLY A 117 3.31 -4.03 0.91
C GLY A 117 3.32 -3.42 -0.49
N ILE A 118 3.22 -2.08 -0.57
CA ILE A 118 3.43 -1.34 -1.81
C ILE A 118 4.91 -0.96 -1.88
N ALA A 119 5.54 -1.22 -3.03
CA ALA A 119 6.95 -0.93 -3.23
C ALA A 119 7.26 -0.52 -4.67
N GLN A 120 8.29 0.30 -4.85
CA GLN A 120 8.80 0.71 -6.16
C GLN A 120 9.40 -0.48 -6.91
N SER A 121 9.22 -0.53 -8.22
CA SER A 121 9.62 -1.64 -9.08
C SER A 121 11.12 -1.94 -9.05
N ASP A 122 11.97 -0.94 -9.00
CA ASP A 122 13.42 -1.07 -8.90
C ASP A 122 13.86 -1.63 -7.54
N VAL A 123 13.26 -1.14 -6.44
CA VAL A 123 13.52 -1.65 -5.08
C VAL A 123 13.08 -3.12 -4.95
N VAL A 124 11.94 -3.49 -5.58
CA VAL A 124 11.49 -4.89 -5.68
C VAL A 124 12.49 -5.73 -6.45
N SER A 125 13.01 -5.21 -7.58
CA SER A 125 14.05 -5.86 -8.37
C SER A 125 15.32 -6.12 -7.55
N TRP A 126 15.80 -5.10 -6.82
CA TRP A 126 16.98 -5.26 -5.95
C TRP A 126 16.76 -6.26 -4.83
N ALA A 127 15.59 -6.23 -4.19
CA ALA A 127 15.27 -7.18 -3.14
C ALA A 127 15.24 -8.62 -3.68
N PHE A 128 14.60 -8.84 -4.82
CA PHE A 128 14.49 -10.15 -5.43
C PHE A 128 15.85 -10.70 -5.93
N ALA A 129 16.71 -9.80 -6.45
CA ALA A 129 18.05 -10.15 -6.92
C ALA A 129 19.10 -10.22 -5.81
N GLY A 130 18.88 -9.59 -4.64
CA GLY A 130 19.89 -9.42 -3.59
C GLY A 130 20.97 -8.40 -3.98
N THR A 131 20.55 -7.30 -4.61
CA THR A 131 21.44 -6.22 -5.06
C THR A 131 21.05 -4.88 -4.45
N GLY A 132 21.73 -3.80 -4.83
CA GLY A 132 21.44 -2.46 -4.32
C GLY A 132 21.42 -2.41 -2.80
N VAL A 133 20.37 -1.88 -2.22
CA VAL A 133 20.19 -1.75 -0.76
C VAL A 133 19.94 -3.09 -0.03
N PHE A 134 19.85 -4.19 -0.76
CA PHE A 134 19.70 -5.55 -0.23
C PHE A 134 20.94 -6.41 -0.43
N ALA A 135 22.05 -5.87 -0.95
CA ALA A 135 23.27 -6.63 -1.24
C ALA A 135 23.82 -7.40 -0.01
N ASP A 136 23.79 -6.79 1.17
CA ASP A 136 24.25 -7.43 2.41
C ASP A 136 23.28 -8.48 2.96
N GLN A 137 22.01 -8.42 2.54
CA GLN A 137 20.94 -9.31 3.00
C GLN A 137 20.77 -10.54 2.11
N GLY A 138 21.24 -10.43 0.86
CA GLY A 138 21.01 -11.42 -0.18
C GLY A 138 19.59 -11.39 -0.76
N PRO A 139 19.31 -12.28 -1.74
CA PRO A 139 18.07 -12.28 -2.51
C PRO A 139 16.86 -12.75 -1.71
N ILE A 140 15.74 -12.03 -1.84
CA ILE A 140 14.45 -12.36 -1.24
C ILE A 140 13.55 -13.03 -2.30
N LYS A 141 13.75 -14.33 -2.55
CA LYS A 141 13.12 -15.07 -3.65
C LYS A 141 11.63 -15.38 -3.43
N GLN A 142 11.11 -15.24 -2.21
CA GLN A 142 9.69 -15.43 -1.89
C GLN A 142 8.79 -14.24 -2.27
N LEU A 143 9.32 -13.12 -2.71
CA LEU A 143 8.50 -12.00 -3.16
C LEU A 143 7.69 -12.34 -4.41
N ARG A 144 6.40 -11.99 -4.41
CA ARG A 144 5.47 -12.15 -5.52
C ARG A 144 4.65 -10.88 -5.72
N ALA A 145 4.32 -10.56 -6.96
CA ALA A 145 3.45 -9.45 -7.27
C ALA A 145 1.97 -9.87 -7.27
N ILE A 146 1.11 -9.03 -6.71
CA ILE A 146 -0.34 -9.06 -6.97
C ILE A 146 -0.62 -8.27 -8.24
N ALA A 147 -0.11 -7.02 -8.34
CA ALA A 147 -0.35 -6.11 -9.46
C ALA A 147 0.71 -5.01 -9.52
N SER A 148 0.91 -4.45 -10.70
CA SER A 148 1.34 -3.07 -10.89
C SER A 148 0.13 -2.15 -10.66
N LEU A 149 0.31 -1.05 -9.91
CA LEU A 149 -0.79 -0.18 -9.49
C LEU A 149 -0.84 1.12 -10.31
N PHE A 150 0.24 1.89 -10.29
CA PHE A 150 0.33 3.18 -10.97
C PHE A 150 1.78 3.56 -11.25
N PRO A 151 2.01 4.44 -12.27
CA PRO A 151 3.33 4.98 -12.52
C PRO A 151 3.74 5.98 -11.44
N GLU A 152 5.03 6.01 -11.14
CA GLU A 152 5.65 6.94 -10.20
C GLU A 152 6.72 7.79 -10.89
N SER A 153 6.95 8.98 -10.37
CA SER A 153 8.01 9.87 -10.85
C SER A 153 8.84 10.40 -9.69
N LEU A 154 10.14 10.49 -9.92
CA LEU A 154 11.06 11.15 -8.99
C LEU A 154 10.88 12.68 -9.08
N HIS A 155 10.77 13.32 -7.93
CA HIS A 155 10.72 14.77 -7.80
C HIS A 155 11.94 15.26 -7.03
N VAL A 156 12.56 16.31 -7.52
CA VAL A 156 13.54 17.12 -6.78
C VAL A 156 12.90 18.49 -6.60
N VAL A 157 12.34 18.73 -5.43
CA VAL A 157 11.51 19.91 -5.15
C VAL A 157 12.34 20.96 -4.41
N VAL A 158 12.34 22.18 -4.91
CA VAL A 158 13.02 23.34 -4.32
C VAL A 158 12.10 24.56 -4.35
N ARG A 159 12.48 25.64 -3.68
CA ARG A 159 11.76 26.92 -3.80
C ARG A 159 12.04 27.57 -5.17
N ALA A 160 11.00 28.10 -5.81
CA ALA A 160 11.12 28.76 -7.10
C ALA A 160 11.93 30.10 -7.03
N ASP A 161 11.86 30.78 -5.90
CA ASP A 161 12.59 32.04 -5.62
C ASP A 161 13.99 31.78 -5.05
N GLY A 162 14.41 30.51 -4.93
CA GLY A 162 15.69 30.11 -4.37
C GLY A 162 16.82 30.03 -5.39
N PRO A 163 18.06 29.86 -4.92
CA PRO A 163 19.26 29.83 -5.78
C PRO A 163 19.52 28.46 -6.43
N ILE A 164 18.70 27.44 -6.17
CA ILE A 164 18.86 26.06 -6.67
C ILE A 164 18.07 25.91 -7.97
N GLN A 165 18.76 25.69 -9.08
CA GLN A 165 18.17 25.55 -10.41
C GLN A 165 18.57 24.23 -11.10
N THR A 166 19.64 23.59 -10.63
CA THR A 166 20.19 22.36 -11.19
C THR A 166 20.57 21.39 -10.07
N LEU A 167 20.82 20.11 -10.40
CA LEU A 167 21.34 19.13 -9.44
C LEU A 167 22.69 19.56 -8.83
N ALA A 168 23.55 20.24 -9.60
CA ALA A 168 24.84 20.71 -9.10
C ALA A 168 24.70 21.76 -7.98
N ASP A 169 23.63 22.55 -7.99
CA ASP A 169 23.36 23.57 -6.97
C ASP A 169 22.94 23.00 -5.62
N LEU A 170 22.67 21.68 -5.55
CA LEU A 170 22.37 21.00 -4.29
C LEU A 170 23.59 20.95 -3.35
N LYS A 171 24.79 21.14 -3.88
CA LYS A 171 26.02 21.09 -3.07
C LYS A 171 25.99 22.11 -1.94
N ARG A 172 26.29 21.62 -0.71
CA ARG A 172 26.27 22.39 0.56
C ARG A 172 24.89 22.92 0.96
N ARG A 173 23.81 22.39 0.37
CA ARG A 173 22.42 22.72 0.74
C ARG A 173 21.85 21.69 1.70
N ARG A 174 20.87 22.09 2.49
CA ARG A 174 20.09 21.21 3.38
C ARG A 174 19.04 20.50 2.54
N ILE A 175 19.30 19.27 2.17
CA ILE A 175 18.46 18.50 1.26
C ILE A 175 17.95 17.26 1.96
N SER A 176 16.63 17.10 2.02
CA SER A 176 16.04 15.84 2.46
C SER A 176 16.09 14.83 1.31
N LEU A 177 16.76 13.71 1.56
CA LEU A 177 16.91 12.61 0.60
C LEU A 177 15.79 11.55 0.72
N GLY A 178 14.83 11.78 1.61
CA GLY A 178 13.83 10.78 2.01
C GLY A 178 14.21 10.04 3.29
N GLN A 179 13.24 9.43 3.94
CA GLN A 179 13.48 8.76 5.23
C GLN A 179 14.26 7.45 5.07
N THR A 180 15.00 7.07 6.10
CA THR A 180 15.72 5.79 6.14
C THR A 180 14.71 4.63 5.99
N GLY A 181 14.99 3.71 5.04
CA GLY A 181 14.08 2.60 4.71
C GLY A 181 13.10 2.89 3.59
N SER A 182 13.13 4.10 2.98
CA SER A 182 12.36 4.43 1.78
C SER A 182 13.11 4.08 0.50
N GLY A 183 12.36 3.85 -0.58
CA GLY A 183 12.93 3.79 -1.93
C GLY A 183 13.47 5.16 -2.36
N THR A 184 12.78 6.25 -2.02
CA THR A 184 13.23 7.63 -2.31
C THR A 184 14.67 7.85 -1.86
N LEU A 185 15.07 7.41 -0.66
CA LEU A 185 16.46 7.58 -0.18
C LEU A 185 17.44 6.77 -1.04
N ALA A 186 17.05 5.55 -1.44
CA ALA A 186 17.91 4.72 -2.26
C ALA A 186 18.18 5.39 -3.63
N ASP A 187 17.13 5.88 -4.27
CA ASP A 187 17.23 6.51 -5.58
C ASP A 187 17.84 7.90 -5.54
N ALA A 188 17.56 8.69 -4.49
CA ALA A 188 18.24 9.99 -4.31
C ALA A 188 19.76 9.84 -4.29
N ARG A 189 20.28 8.81 -3.62
CA ARG A 189 21.72 8.49 -3.61
C ARG A 189 22.26 8.12 -4.99
N ILE A 190 21.45 7.39 -5.77
CA ILE A 190 21.82 7.01 -7.15
C ILE A 190 21.83 8.23 -8.06
N VAL A 191 20.83 9.11 -7.98
CA VAL A 191 20.78 10.37 -8.75
C VAL A 191 21.96 11.25 -8.40
N LEU A 192 22.27 11.42 -7.11
CA LEU A 192 23.43 12.20 -6.67
C LEU A 192 24.73 11.61 -7.26
N ALA A 193 24.96 10.31 -7.13
CA ALA A 193 26.14 9.66 -7.65
C ALA A 193 26.27 9.78 -9.17
N ALA A 194 25.16 9.63 -9.92
CA ALA A 194 25.11 9.80 -11.36
C ALA A 194 25.37 11.26 -11.79
N SER A 195 25.02 12.22 -10.92
CA SER A 195 25.28 13.66 -11.12
C SER A 195 26.69 14.09 -10.68
N GLY A 196 27.52 13.18 -10.19
CA GLY A 196 28.86 13.47 -9.68
C GLY A 196 28.88 14.09 -8.29
N LEU A 197 27.79 13.96 -7.53
CA LEU A 197 27.66 14.38 -6.15
C LEU A 197 27.68 13.16 -5.21
N ALA A 198 28.18 13.36 -4.01
CA ALA A 198 28.06 12.40 -2.93
C ALA A 198 27.16 12.98 -1.83
N GLU A 199 26.57 12.12 -1.02
CA GLU A 199 25.71 12.54 0.09
C GLU A 199 26.42 13.49 1.06
N GLN A 200 27.71 13.29 1.28
CA GLN A 200 28.57 14.17 2.09
C GLN A 200 28.84 15.56 1.48
N ASP A 201 28.52 15.76 0.21
CA ASP A 201 28.59 17.08 -0.42
C ASP A 201 27.42 17.99 -0.02
N LEU A 202 26.38 17.42 0.61
CA LEU A 202 25.17 18.10 1.08
C LEU A 202 25.14 18.16 2.62
N SER A 203 24.26 19.00 3.18
CA SER A 203 23.74 18.81 4.54
C SER A 203 22.50 17.90 4.41
N ALA A 204 22.74 16.59 4.40
CA ALA A 204 21.70 15.62 4.12
C ALA A 204 20.75 15.42 5.31
N GLU A 205 19.46 15.45 5.01
CA GLU A 205 18.37 15.20 5.96
C GLU A 205 17.58 13.95 5.52
N TYR A 206 16.95 13.24 6.49
CA TYR A 206 16.23 11.98 6.23
C TYR A 206 14.79 12.07 6.72
N LEU A 207 14.01 12.97 6.12
CA LEU A 207 12.69 13.35 6.58
C LEU A 207 11.57 12.56 5.86
N ARG A 208 10.44 12.42 6.53
CA ARG A 208 9.19 11.95 5.92
C ARG A 208 8.67 13.00 4.94
N SER A 209 7.93 12.60 3.91
CA SER A 209 7.45 13.48 2.84
C SER A 209 6.74 14.74 3.36
N GLY A 210 5.81 14.61 4.29
CA GLY A 210 5.11 15.76 4.87
C GLY A 210 6.02 16.68 5.69
N THR A 211 7.00 16.13 6.41
CA THR A 211 7.99 16.91 7.18
C THR A 211 8.95 17.64 6.23
N ALA A 212 9.39 16.99 5.15
CA ALA A 212 10.26 17.60 4.16
C ALA A 212 9.55 18.78 3.44
N ALA A 213 8.27 18.59 3.08
CA ALA A 213 7.44 19.64 2.48
C ALA A 213 7.25 20.85 3.45
N ALA A 214 6.93 20.57 4.71
CA ALA A 214 6.85 21.62 5.74
C ALA A 214 8.19 22.35 5.92
N GLY A 215 9.31 21.61 5.96
CA GLY A 215 10.65 22.16 6.08
C GLY A 215 11.07 23.03 4.88
N LEU A 216 10.59 22.73 3.66
CA LEU A 216 10.81 23.63 2.52
C LEU A 216 9.98 24.93 2.67
N SER A 217 8.77 24.83 3.19
CA SER A 217 7.90 25.99 3.42
C SER A 217 8.47 26.95 4.49
N ASP A 218 8.96 26.41 5.61
CA ASP A 218 9.52 27.21 6.72
C ASP A 218 11.01 27.54 6.56
N GLY A 219 11.66 27.00 5.53
CA GLY A 219 13.07 27.25 5.22
C GLY A 219 14.05 26.43 6.07
N SER A 220 13.62 25.40 6.79
CA SER A 220 14.52 24.50 7.53
C SER A 220 15.27 23.52 6.61
N VAL A 221 14.72 23.23 5.41
CA VAL A 221 15.43 22.57 4.30
C VAL A 221 15.37 23.43 3.04
N ASP A 222 16.36 23.27 2.17
CA ASP A 222 16.50 24.03 0.92
C ASP A 222 15.88 23.27 -0.27
N GLY A 223 15.66 21.96 -0.12
CA GLY A 223 15.03 21.09 -1.11
C GLY A 223 14.82 19.68 -0.58
N PHE A 224 14.09 18.88 -1.34
CA PHE A 224 13.90 17.47 -1.01
C PHE A 224 13.67 16.60 -2.25
N PHE A 225 14.06 15.32 -2.12
CA PHE A 225 13.71 14.26 -3.05
C PHE A 225 12.43 13.58 -2.59
N LEU A 226 11.59 13.17 -3.55
CA LEU A 226 10.40 12.39 -3.29
C LEU A 226 10.00 11.59 -4.53
N ILE A 227 9.61 10.33 -4.36
CA ILE A 227 9.07 9.48 -5.43
C ILE A 227 7.62 9.13 -5.09
N GLY A 228 6.76 9.16 -6.10
CA GLY A 228 5.36 8.79 -5.96
C GLY A 228 4.56 9.02 -7.23
N GLY A 229 3.30 8.56 -7.20
CA GLY A 229 2.31 8.85 -8.24
C GLY A 229 2.01 10.34 -8.36
N VAL A 230 1.85 10.81 -9.56
CA VAL A 230 1.72 12.24 -9.88
C VAL A 230 0.23 12.64 -9.98
N PRO A 231 -0.20 13.70 -9.26
CA PRO A 231 0.53 14.58 -8.37
C PRO A 231 0.71 13.99 -6.95
N ILE A 232 1.90 14.15 -6.37
CA ILE A 232 2.14 13.67 -5.01
C ILE A 232 1.40 14.57 -4.00
N PRO A 233 0.61 14.02 -3.04
CA PRO A 233 -0.18 14.81 -2.11
C PRO A 233 0.61 15.85 -1.32
N ALA A 234 1.79 15.50 -0.78
CA ALA A 234 2.65 16.42 -0.05
C ALA A 234 3.14 17.60 -0.91
N VAL A 235 3.48 17.33 -2.19
CA VAL A 235 3.97 18.38 -3.13
C VAL A 235 2.81 19.27 -3.54
N ARG A 236 1.62 18.69 -3.79
CA ARG A 236 0.41 19.47 -4.13
C ARG A 236 0.00 20.41 -2.99
N ALA A 237 0.00 19.91 -1.75
CA ALA A 237 -0.30 20.73 -0.58
C ALA A 237 0.72 21.85 -0.38
N LEU A 238 2.02 21.57 -0.56
CA LEU A 238 3.10 22.57 -0.50
C LEU A 238 2.93 23.65 -1.57
N ALA A 239 2.72 23.25 -2.82
CA ALA A 239 2.60 24.18 -3.96
C ALA A 239 1.39 25.13 -3.86
N ALA A 240 0.36 24.76 -3.08
CA ALA A 240 -0.78 25.64 -2.81
C ALA A 240 -0.42 26.89 -1.97
N THR A 241 0.69 26.85 -1.24
CA THR A 241 1.10 27.93 -0.30
C THR A 241 2.52 28.43 -0.51
N THR A 242 3.34 27.71 -1.25
CA THR A 242 4.77 28.00 -1.46
C THR A 242 5.08 27.86 -2.94
N SER A 243 5.70 28.88 -3.55
CA SER A 243 6.19 28.78 -4.93
C SER A 243 7.34 27.77 -5.00
N ILE A 244 7.13 26.70 -5.75
CA ILE A 244 8.10 25.62 -5.93
C ILE A 244 8.62 25.54 -7.36
N HIS A 245 9.80 24.93 -7.50
CA HIS A 245 10.40 24.55 -8.77
C HIS A 245 10.81 23.08 -8.70
N LEU A 246 10.62 22.35 -9.81
CA LEU A 246 11.06 20.96 -9.94
C LEU A 246 12.35 20.94 -10.76
N ILE A 247 13.43 20.43 -10.18
CA ILE A 247 14.70 20.27 -10.87
C ILE A 247 14.61 19.07 -11.82
N PRO A 248 14.83 19.25 -13.12
CA PRO A 248 14.82 18.14 -14.07
C PRO A 248 16.01 17.20 -13.85
N ILE A 249 15.85 15.93 -14.18
CA ILE A 249 16.94 14.96 -14.28
C ILE A 249 17.46 14.95 -15.73
N PRO A 250 18.71 15.41 -15.97
CA PRO A 250 19.28 15.46 -17.31
C PRO A 250 19.46 14.08 -17.92
N ASP A 251 19.43 13.99 -19.25
CA ASP A 251 19.54 12.75 -19.99
C ASP A 251 20.87 12.02 -19.75
N ASP A 252 21.96 12.74 -19.59
CA ASP A 252 23.26 12.15 -19.27
C ASP A 252 23.29 11.54 -17.87
N VAL A 253 22.55 12.10 -16.91
CA VAL A 253 22.38 11.54 -15.56
C VAL A 253 21.55 10.27 -15.64
N LEU A 254 20.42 10.30 -16.34
CA LEU A 254 19.56 9.11 -16.56
C LEU A 254 20.35 7.97 -17.26
N SER A 255 21.15 8.30 -18.28
CA SER A 255 22.00 7.34 -18.98
C SER A 255 23.01 6.67 -18.04
N LYS A 256 23.67 7.44 -17.17
CA LYS A 256 24.60 6.89 -16.16
C LYS A 256 23.90 6.03 -15.11
N MET A 257 22.66 6.40 -14.72
CA MET A 257 21.85 5.58 -13.82
C MET A 257 21.53 4.23 -14.48
N HIS A 258 21.09 4.26 -15.73
CA HIS A 258 20.76 3.07 -16.52
C HIS A 258 21.97 2.14 -16.69
N GLU A 259 23.14 2.69 -17.06
CA GLU A 259 24.38 1.92 -17.28
C GLU A 259 24.83 1.21 -16.00
N LYS A 260 24.76 1.87 -14.85
CA LYS A 260 25.38 1.39 -13.62
C LYS A 260 24.44 0.61 -12.70
N TYR A 261 23.14 0.95 -12.68
CA TYR A 261 22.19 0.44 -11.69
C TYR A 261 21.02 -0.35 -12.29
N GLY A 262 20.94 -0.46 -13.62
CA GLY A 262 19.90 -1.15 -14.35
C GLY A 262 18.93 -0.22 -15.07
N PRO A 263 17.90 -0.76 -15.70
CA PRO A 263 17.00 0.03 -16.54
C PRO A 263 16.14 0.96 -15.69
N TYR A 264 16.33 2.25 -15.89
CA TYR A 264 15.47 3.33 -15.40
C TYR A 264 14.70 3.91 -16.57
N ASP A 265 13.39 4.06 -16.42
CA ASP A 265 12.57 4.64 -17.47
C ASP A 265 12.56 6.16 -17.37
N ARG A 266 12.47 6.81 -18.54
CA ARG A 266 12.23 8.25 -18.59
C ARG A 266 10.78 8.51 -18.22
N SER A 267 10.57 9.51 -17.37
CA SER A 267 9.25 10.05 -17.05
C SER A 267 9.20 11.55 -17.27
N VAL A 268 8.00 12.08 -17.39
CA VAL A 268 7.75 13.51 -17.49
C VAL A 268 6.62 13.87 -16.53
N ILE A 269 6.90 14.78 -15.60
CA ILE A 269 5.85 15.41 -14.81
C ILE A 269 5.24 16.50 -15.69
N PRO A 270 3.93 16.41 -16.05
CA PRO A 270 3.31 17.38 -16.94
C PRO A 270 3.35 18.82 -16.39
N ALA A 271 3.37 19.80 -17.29
CA ALA A 271 3.13 21.18 -16.91
C ALA A 271 1.79 21.32 -16.18
N ASP A 272 1.69 22.30 -15.28
CA ASP A 272 0.48 22.59 -14.51
C ASP A 272 -0.01 21.47 -13.58
N THR A 273 0.81 20.41 -13.37
CA THR A 273 0.54 19.37 -12.37
C THR A 273 0.45 19.94 -10.95
N TYR A 274 1.32 20.91 -10.66
CA TYR A 274 1.34 21.61 -9.37
C TYR A 274 1.12 23.11 -9.59
N PRO A 275 0.36 23.78 -8.70
CA PRO A 275 0.17 25.23 -8.77
C PRO A 275 1.51 25.99 -8.95
N GLY A 276 1.59 26.83 -9.96
CA GLY A 276 2.78 27.65 -10.25
C GLY A 276 3.93 26.92 -10.98
N VAL A 277 3.80 25.64 -11.30
CA VAL A 277 4.79 24.89 -12.10
C VAL A 277 4.30 24.74 -13.54
N GLY A 278 4.47 25.80 -14.33
CA GLY A 278 3.94 25.90 -15.71
C GLY A 278 4.79 25.22 -16.79
N VAL A 279 5.82 24.43 -16.43
CA VAL A 279 6.68 23.73 -17.38
C VAL A 279 6.73 22.23 -17.06
N ALA A 280 6.73 21.40 -18.11
CA ALA A 280 6.92 19.98 -17.95
C ALA A 280 8.35 19.66 -17.48
N THR A 281 8.51 18.73 -16.56
CA THR A 281 9.79 18.39 -15.95
C THR A 281 10.18 16.95 -16.31
N SER A 282 11.28 16.79 -17.07
CA SER A 282 11.86 15.45 -17.36
C SER A 282 12.46 14.85 -16.08
N THR A 283 12.17 13.58 -15.84
CA THR A 283 12.61 12.88 -14.63
C THR A 283 12.72 11.37 -14.87
N VAL A 284 12.88 10.63 -13.78
CA VAL A 284 12.95 9.16 -13.74
C VAL A 284 11.61 8.59 -13.33
N GLY A 285 11.20 7.52 -14.02
CA GLY A 285 9.95 6.79 -13.81
C GLY A 285 10.14 5.43 -13.16
N PHE A 286 9.12 5.02 -12.43
CA PHE A 286 8.99 3.74 -11.74
C PHE A 286 7.55 3.25 -11.80
N HIS A 287 7.30 2.05 -11.27
CA HIS A 287 5.94 1.55 -11.01
C HIS A 287 5.76 1.27 -9.52
N ALA A 288 4.62 1.64 -8.98
CA ALA A 288 4.18 1.19 -7.67
C ALA A 288 3.61 -0.23 -7.80
N LEU A 289 4.20 -1.19 -7.11
CA LEU A 289 3.82 -2.60 -7.16
C LEU A 289 3.22 -3.05 -5.85
N TRP A 290 2.17 -3.87 -5.89
CA TRP A 290 1.62 -4.53 -4.71
C TRP A 290 2.23 -5.92 -4.56
N ILE A 291 2.96 -6.11 -3.46
CA ILE A 291 3.81 -7.28 -3.21
C ILE A 291 3.32 -8.07 -2.01
N VAL A 292 3.42 -9.40 -2.12
CA VAL A 292 3.13 -10.38 -1.07
C VAL A 292 4.24 -11.43 -0.99
N SER A 293 4.19 -12.30 0.05
CA SER A 293 4.99 -13.52 0.09
C SER A 293 4.43 -14.60 -0.84
N ALA A 294 5.29 -15.45 -1.38
CA ALA A 294 4.91 -16.66 -2.10
C ALA A 294 4.13 -17.67 -1.22
N ASP A 295 4.28 -17.56 0.10
CA ASP A 295 3.63 -18.45 1.07
C ASP A 295 2.19 -18.00 1.40
N ALA A 296 1.74 -16.86 0.87
CA ALA A 296 0.34 -16.42 0.99
C ALA A 296 -0.60 -17.43 0.30
N SER A 297 -1.83 -17.58 0.86
CA SER A 297 -2.81 -18.52 0.29
C SER A 297 -3.23 -18.13 -1.13
N ASP A 298 -3.16 -19.09 -2.07
CA ASP A 298 -3.58 -18.90 -3.46
C ASP A 298 -5.04 -18.43 -3.58
N GLU A 299 -5.92 -19.02 -2.76
CA GLU A 299 -7.35 -18.67 -2.72
C GLU A 299 -7.55 -17.25 -2.21
N LEU A 300 -6.81 -16.85 -1.17
CA LEU A 300 -6.89 -15.50 -0.64
C LEU A 300 -6.41 -14.48 -1.66
N ILE A 301 -5.24 -14.69 -2.26
CA ILE A 301 -4.68 -13.73 -3.23
C ILE A 301 -5.51 -13.69 -4.51
N PHE A 302 -6.06 -14.82 -4.95
CA PHE A 302 -7.05 -14.82 -6.05
C PHE A 302 -8.27 -13.96 -5.71
N ALA A 303 -8.85 -14.12 -4.51
CA ALA A 303 -10.01 -13.35 -4.09
C ALA A 303 -9.69 -11.84 -3.94
N ILE A 304 -8.52 -11.50 -3.39
CA ILE A 304 -8.03 -10.12 -3.29
C ILE A 304 -7.84 -9.51 -4.69
N THR A 305 -7.20 -10.22 -5.61
CA THR A 305 -6.99 -9.74 -6.99
C THR A 305 -8.33 -9.53 -7.70
N LYS A 306 -9.28 -10.45 -7.51
CA LYS A 306 -10.65 -10.28 -8.05
C LYS A 306 -11.38 -9.10 -7.43
N ALA A 307 -11.21 -8.85 -6.13
CA ALA A 307 -11.79 -7.69 -5.46
C ALA A 307 -11.16 -6.38 -5.94
N LEU A 308 -9.85 -6.35 -6.20
CA LEU A 308 -9.14 -5.19 -6.75
C LEU A 308 -9.74 -4.73 -8.09
N TRP A 309 -10.08 -5.67 -8.97
CA TRP A 309 -10.49 -5.38 -10.35
C TRP A 309 -12.00 -5.42 -10.58
N ASN A 310 -12.82 -5.41 -9.53
CA ASN A 310 -14.27 -5.33 -9.69
C ASN A 310 -14.76 -3.87 -9.90
N GLU A 311 -15.99 -3.73 -10.38
CA GLU A 311 -16.59 -2.42 -10.67
C GLU A 311 -16.76 -1.53 -9.42
N ALA A 312 -16.99 -2.12 -8.25
CA ALA A 312 -17.12 -1.34 -7.00
C ALA A 312 -15.77 -0.70 -6.63
N THR A 313 -14.68 -1.46 -6.73
CA THR A 313 -13.32 -0.96 -6.54
C THR A 313 -12.96 0.09 -7.59
N ARG A 314 -13.38 -0.11 -8.86
CA ARG A 314 -13.16 0.89 -9.91
C ARG A 314 -13.76 2.25 -9.53
N ARG A 315 -15.00 2.26 -9.02
CA ARG A 315 -15.64 3.50 -8.55
C ARG A 315 -14.90 4.15 -7.38
N LEU A 316 -14.39 3.35 -6.44
CA LEU A 316 -13.56 3.87 -5.34
C LEU A 316 -12.27 4.52 -5.85
N LEU A 317 -11.58 3.85 -6.76
CA LEU A 317 -10.35 4.36 -7.37
C LEU A 317 -10.59 5.61 -8.20
N ASP A 318 -11.66 5.67 -9.00
CA ASP A 318 -12.01 6.84 -9.81
C ASP A 318 -12.38 8.07 -8.95
N ALA A 319 -12.86 7.85 -7.73
CA ALA A 319 -13.13 8.93 -6.78
C ALA A 319 -11.86 9.51 -6.15
N HIS A 320 -10.75 8.79 -6.20
CA HIS A 320 -9.43 9.23 -5.72
C HIS A 320 -8.59 9.73 -6.91
N ASP A 321 -8.78 10.99 -7.24
CA ASP A 321 -8.12 11.68 -8.36
C ASP A 321 -6.70 12.13 -7.99
N PRO A 322 -5.76 12.10 -8.94
CA PRO A 322 -5.74 11.39 -10.23
C PRO A 322 -5.15 9.98 -10.14
N ILE A 323 -4.35 9.69 -9.08
CA ILE A 323 -3.56 8.45 -8.95
C ILE A 323 -4.45 7.20 -8.98
N GLY A 324 -5.64 7.26 -8.36
CA GLY A 324 -6.59 6.15 -8.40
C GLY A 324 -7.07 5.81 -9.81
N ARG A 325 -7.11 6.80 -10.71
CA ARG A 325 -7.48 6.58 -12.12
C ARG A 325 -6.41 5.82 -12.91
N ASP A 326 -5.15 5.89 -12.49
CA ASP A 326 -4.04 5.17 -13.12
C ASP A 326 -4.00 3.69 -12.73
N VAL A 327 -4.65 3.31 -11.63
CA VAL A 327 -4.77 1.91 -11.22
C VAL A 327 -5.76 1.21 -12.14
N ARG A 328 -5.26 0.54 -13.20
CA ARG A 328 -6.03 -0.07 -14.29
C ARG A 328 -5.64 -1.53 -14.50
N LEU A 329 -6.64 -2.35 -14.85
CA LEU A 329 -6.40 -3.77 -15.14
C LEU A 329 -5.47 -3.97 -16.33
N GLU A 330 -5.58 -3.13 -17.36
CA GLU A 330 -4.72 -3.16 -18.55
C GLU A 330 -3.24 -2.90 -18.25
N HIS A 331 -2.93 -2.22 -17.13
CA HIS A 331 -1.58 -1.90 -16.66
C HIS A 331 -1.11 -2.79 -15.48
N ALA A 332 -1.93 -3.76 -15.07
CA ALA A 332 -1.67 -4.59 -13.90
C ALA A 332 -0.38 -5.42 -13.97
N LEU A 333 0.18 -5.58 -15.15
CA LEU A 333 1.38 -6.38 -15.41
C LEU A 333 2.61 -5.54 -15.78
N ASP A 334 2.47 -4.22 -15.86
CA ASP A 334 3.54 -3.33 -16.31
C ASP A 334 4.67 -3.28 -15.27
N GLY A 335 5.92 -3.34 -15.75
CA GLY A 335 7.11 -3.15 -14.94
C GLY A 335 7.33 -4.16 -13.79
N LEU A 336 6.75 -5.36 -13.85
CA LEU A 336 6.91 -6.39 -12.84
C LEU A 336 8.29 -7.05 -12.90
N PRO A 337 9.18 -6.88 -11.91
CA PRO A 337 10.50 -7.51 -11.87
C PRO A 337 10.50 -8.86 -11.13
N VAL A 338 9.36 -9.29 -10.60
CA VAL A 338 9.17 -10.53 -9.85
C VAL A 338 7.97 -11.31 -10.41
N PRO A 339 7.93 -12.65 -10.24
CA PRO A 339 6.78 -13.43 -10.67
C PRO A 339 5.48 -12.99 -9.99
N LEU A 340 4.37 -13.14 -10.69
CA LEU A 340 3.05 -13.04 -10.09
C LEU A 340 2.85 -14.11 -9.02
N HIS A 341 2.06 -13.77 -7.99
CA HIS A 341 1.56 -14.78 -7.05
C HIS A 341 0.62 -15.76 -7.79
N PRO A 342 0.64 -17.09 -7.52
CA PRO A 342 -0.19 -18.05 -8.24
C PRO A 342 -1.68 -17.71 -8.23
N GLY A 343 -2.20 -17.18 -7.11
CA GLY A 343 -3.59 -16.70 -7.02
C GLY A 343 -3.87 -15.52 -7.97
N ALA A 344 -2.97 -14.54 -8.05
CA ALA A 344 -3.09 -13.42 -8.97
C ALA A 344 -2.97 -13.87 -10.43
N LEU A 345 -2.00 -14.74 -10.73
CA LEU A 345 -1.81 -15.33 -12.05
C LEU A 345 -3.07 -16.06 -12.53
N ARG A 346 -3.72 -16.84 -11.65
CA ARG A 346 -5.00 -17.51 -11.94
C ARG A 346 -6.09 -16.51 -12.32
N PHE A 347 -6.20 -15.41 -11.59
CA PHE A 347 -7.17 -14.36 -11.92
C PHE A 347 -6.89 -13.73 -13.29
N TYR A 348 -5.65 -13.30 -13.56
CA TYR A 348 -5.30 -12.64 -14.83
C TYR A 348 -5.53 -13.54 -16.05
N ARG A 349 -5.26 -14.85 -15.92
CA ARG A 349 -5.61 -15.84 -16.97
C ARG A 349 -7.11 -15.90 -17.24
N GLN A 350 -7.92 -15.92 -16.17
CA GLN A 350 -9.39 -15.92 -16.29
C GLN A 350 -9.92 -14.61 -16.88
N ALA A 351 -9.24 -13.50 -16.62
CA ALA A 351 -9.55 -12.19 -17.18
C ALA A 351 -9.04 -12.00 -18.63
N GLY A 352 -8.30 -12.97 -19.17
CA GLY A 352 -7.82 -12.95 -20.55
C GLY A 352 -6.58 -12.08 -20.79
N LEU A 353 -5.84 -11.70 -19.73
CA LEU A 353 -4.60 -10.97 -19.90
C LEU A 353 -3.47 -11.91 -20.38
N PRO A 354 -2.53 -11.40 -21.20
CA PRO A 354 -1.38 -12.18 -21.68
C PRO A 354 -0.39 -12.40 -20.54
N VAL A 355 -0.49 -13.55 -19.87
CA VAL A 355 0.43 -13.95 -18.80
C VAL A 355 1.13 -15.24 -19.18
N ASP A 356 2.46 -15.21 -19.19
CA ASP A 356 3.27 -16.39 -19.42
C ASP A 356 3.27 -17.31 -18.19
N ASN A 357 3.52 -18.61 -18.43
CA ASN A 357 3.52 -19.65 -17.38
C ASN A 357 4.70 -19.50 -16.39
N GLY A 358 4.70 -18.41 -15.59
CA GLY A 358 5.69 -18.19 -14.54
C GLY A 358 7.01 -17.56 -15.01
N ALA A 359 7.13 -17.18 -16.26
CA ALA A 359 8.19 -16.29 -16.71
C ALA A 359 7.94 -14.86 -16.21
N LEU A 360 9.00 -14.14 -15.89
CA LEU A 360 8.92 -12.68 -15.75
C LEU A 360 8.35 -12.13 -17.05
N PRO A 361 7.41 -11.16 -17.01
CA PRO A 361 6.92 -10.52 -18.23
C PRO A 361 8.12 -10.09 -19.07
N SER A 362 8.17 -10.52 -20.32
CA SER A 362 9.20 -10.05 -21.26
C SER A 362 9.04 -8.54 -21.36
N LYS A 363 10.15 -7.81 -21.21
CA LYS A 363 10.18 -6.37 -21.40
C LYS A 363 9.55 -6.07 -22.77
N PRO A 364 8.58 -5.15 -22.87
CA PRO A 364 8.17 -4.66 -24.19
C PRO A 364 9.39 -4.02 -24.87
N ASP A 365 9.61 -4.39 -26.15
CA ASP A 365 10.68 -3.90 -27.02
C ASP A 365 10.67 -2.37 -27.19
#